data_dee430ba475723f3ba605bdc88b62b0f
#
_entry.id   dee430ba475723f3ba605bdc88b62b0f
#
_cell.length_a   1.000
_cell.length_b   1.000
_cell.length_c   1.000
_cell.angle_alpha   90.00
_cell.angle_beta   90.00
_cell.angle_gamma   90.00
#
_symmetry.space_group_name_H-M   'P 1'
#
loop_
_entity.id
_entity.type
_entity.pdbx_description
1 polymer ?
#
loop_
_entity_poly.entity_id
_entity_poly.type
_entity_poly.pdbx_seq_one_letter_code
_entity_poly.pdbx_strand_id
1 'polypeptide(L)'
;MVNDLLAKHWSSIEANQGANVLVPLCGKTMDMHWLSDKGHTITGIELVEQAVHQFFDEAKTTPAIQQEGAHKRYTAGDLTILQGDLFTLPAEAASCEAWYDRAAMVALPSTMRQAYVNQIHSLCTPGSVGLMITFAYPQEQMQGPPFSLPDQEVSALFADRFQVTLLETVQLEDEKQRGLSELTSSVFKLVRI
;
A
#
# COMPACT_ATOMS: atom_id res chain seq x y z
N MET A 1 3.50 -15.38 1.74
CA MET A 1 4.16 -15.13 3.04
C MET A 1 3.90 -13.67 3.38
N VAL A 2 3.62 -13.36 4.65
CA VAL A 2 3.43 -12.00 5.15
C VAL A 2 4.76 -11.25 5.15
N ASN A 3 4.74 -9.96 4.89
CA ASN A 3 5.94 -9.13 4.92
C ASN A 3 6.45 -8.95 6.36
N ASP A 4 7.74 -9.21 6.61
CA ASP A 4 8.33 -9.17 7.96
C ASP A 4 8.34 -7.75 8.55
N LEU A 5 8.55 -6.71 7.73
CA LEU A 5 8.52 -5.32 8.18
C LEU A 5 7.09 -4.86 8.52
N LEU A 6 6.07 -5.36 7.80
CA LEU A 6 4.67 -5.16 8.20
C LEU A 6 4.43 -5.76 9.58
N ALA A 7 4.77 -7.04 9.77
CA ALA A 7 4.54 -7.73 11.05
C ALA A 7 5.27 -7.06 12.21
N LYS A 8 6.49 -6.55 11.96
CA LYS A 8 7.32 -5.85 12.95
C LYS A 8 6.78 -4.48 13.33
N HIS A 9 6.32 -3.70 12.36
CA HIS A 9 6.06 -2.26 12.57
C HIS A 9 4.58 -1.88 12.60
N TRP A 10 3.63 -2.78 12.28
CA TRP A 10 2.21 -2.43 12.26
C TRP A 10 1.71 -1.83 13.58
N SER A 11 2.13 -2.41 14.70
CA SER A 11 1.74 -1.88 16.01
C SER A 11 2.29 -0.49 16.31
N SER A 12 3.41 -0.10 15.68
CA SER A 12 4.06 1.21 15.88
C SER A 12 3.30 2.37 15.26
N ILE A 13 2.42 2.10 14.29
CA ILE A 13 1.59 3.17 13.71
C ILE A 13 0.37 3.51 14.55
N GLU A 14 0.02 2.67 15.53
CA GLU A 14 -1.09 2.90 16.47
C GLU A 14 -2.45 3.03 15.77
N ALA A 15 -2.68 2.20 14.73
CA ALA A 15 -3.98 2.11 14.09
C ALA A 15 -5.06 1.68 15.10
N ASN A 16 -6.23 2.30 15.03
CA ASN A 16 -7.35 1.95 15.89
C ASN A 16 -7.75 0.48 15.71
N GLN A 17 -8.17 -0.17 16.78
CA GLN A 17 -8.72 -1.52 16.69
C GLN A 17 -9.98 -1.52 15.80
N GLY A 18 -10.06 -2.44 14.85
CA GLY A 18 -11.16 -2.51 13.91
C GLY A 18 -11.15 -1.46 12.79
N ALA A 19 -10.04 -0.69 12.66
CA ALA A 19 -9.92 0.32 11.61
C ALA A 19 -10.14 -0.26 10.21
N ASN A 20 -10.73 0.53 9.32
CA ASN A 20 -10.73 0.24 7.90
C ASN A 20 -9.35 0.58 7.30
N VAL A 21 -8.64 -0.44 6.81
CA VAL A 21 -7.29 -0.34 6.27
C VAL A 21 -7.32 -0.37 4.75
N LEU A 22 -6.83 0.69 4.13
CA LEU A 22 -6.65 0.77 2.68
C LEU A 22 -5.33 0.12 2.26
N VAL A 23 -5.35 -0.71 1.22
CA VAL A 23 -4.16 -1.30 0.60
C VAL A 23 -4.16 -0.98 -0.90
N PRO A 24 -3.50 0.11 -1.33
CA PRO A 24 -3.47 0.50 -2.74
C PRO A 24 -2.60 -0.45 -3.57
N LEU A 25 -2.98 -0.67 -4.84
CA LEU A 25 -2.29 -1.54 -5.79
C LEU A 25 -1.96 -2.90 -5.17
N CYS A 26 -2.96 -3.50 -4.52
CA CYS A 26 -2.76 -4.61 -3.59
C CYS A 26 -2.32 -5.91 -4.26
N GLY A 27 -2.53 -6.08 -5.57
CA GLY A 27 -2.30 -7.35 -6.24
C GLY A 27 -3.05 -8.49 -5.53
N LYS A 28 -2.32 -9.54 -5.22
CA LYS A 28 -2.79 -10.67 -4.41
C LYS A 28 -1.95 -10.89 -3.15
N THR A 29 -1.61 -9.80 -2.46
CA THR A 29 -0.73 -9.88 -1.28
C THR A 29 -1.40 -10.61 -0.11
N MET A 30 -0.66 -11.51 0.51
CA MET A 30 -1.08 -12.17 1.76
C MET A 30 -1.12 -11.22 2.97
N ASP A 31 -0.52 -10.04 2.84
CA ASP A 31 -0.52 -9.02 3.89
C ASP A 31 -1.95 -8.57 4.25
N MET A 32 -2.89 -8.58 3.27
CA MET A 32 -4.30 -8.25 3.52
C MET A 32 -4.98 -9.26 4.46
N HIS A 33 -4.69 -10.56 4.29
CA HIS A 33 -5.22 -11.57 5.21
C HIS A 33 -4.67 -11.39 6.62
N TRP A 34 -3.37 -11.12 6.73
CA TRP A 34 -2.74 -10.87 8.02
C TRP A 34 -3.33 -9.65 8.74
N LEU A 35 -3.59 -8.55 8.01
CA LEU A 35 -4.24 -7.37 8.58
C LEU A 35 -5.69 -7.68 9.03
N SER A 36 -6.43 -8.46 8.25
CA SER A 36 -7.77 -8.94 8.63
C SER A 36 -7.73 -9.82 9.89
N ASP A 37 -6.75 -10.73 10.00
CA ASP A 37 -6.54 -11.57 11.20
C ASP A 37 -6.18 -10.73 12.44
N LYS A 38 -5.70 -9.50 12.28
CA LYS A 38 -5.50 -8.52 13.36
C LYS A 38 -6.80 -7.79 13.77
N GLY A 39 -7.91 -8.11 13.12
CA GLY A 39 -9.24 -7.56 13.42
C GLY A 39 -9.57 -6.27 12.68
N HIS A 40 -8.88 -5.97 11.59
CA HIS A 40 -9.18 -4.83 10.74
C HIS A 40 -10.12 -5.22 9.58
N THR A 41 -10.91 -4.26 9.10
CA THR A 41 -11.60 -4.38 7.82
C THR A 41 -10.67 -3.88 6.70
N ILE A 42 -10.51 -4.64 5.63
CA ILE A 42 -9.51 -4.35 4.60
C ILE A 42 -10.17 -3.97 3.29
N THR A 43 -9.73 -2.87 2.71
CA THR A 43 -10.11 -2.45 1.36
C THR A 43 -8.86 -2.37 0.48
N GLY A 44 -8.68 -3.37 -0.38
CA GLY A 44 -7.65 -3.37 -1.43
C GLY A 44 -8.13 -2.61 -2.66
N ILE A 45 -7.21 -2.01 -3.42
CA ILE A 45 -7.48 -1.45 -4.74
C ILE A 45 -6.55 -2.11 -5.74
N GLU A 46 -7.09 -2.69 -6.80
CA GLU A 46 -6.31 -3.40 -7.81
C GLU A 46 -6.88 -3.16 -9.21
N LEU A 47 -6.02 -2.76 -10.13
CA LEU A 47 -6.41 -2.48 -11.52
C LEU A 47 -6.69 -3.77 -12.31
N VAL A 48 -5.88 -4.82 -12.07
CA VAL A 48 -5.87 -6.05 -12.87
C VAL A 48 -6.89 -7.06 -12.33
N GLU A 49 -8.01 -7.25 -13.03
CA GLU A 49 -9.09 -8.14 -12.62
C GLU A 49 -8.61 -9.57 -12.36
N GLN A 50 -7.65 -10.07 -13.16
CA GLN A 50 -7.08 -11.40 -12.97
C GLN A 50 -6.39 -11.56 -11.60
N ALA A 51 -5.70 -10.52 -11.11
CA ALA A 51 -5.07 -10.54 -9.78
C ALA A 51 -6.13 -10.63 -8.67
N VAL A 52 -7.26 -9.92 -8.83
CA VAL A 52 -8.40 -9.98 -7.89
C VAL A 52 -8.99 -11.39 -7.84
N HIS A 53 -9.24 -12.01 -9.00
CA HIS A 53 -9.72 -13.40 -9.05
C HIS A 53 -8.75 -14.37 -8.37
N GLN A 54 -7.46 -14.27 -8.70
CA GLN A 54 -6.43 -15.12 -8.10
C GLN A 54 -6.34 -14.94 -6.56
N PHE A 55 -6.52 -13.73 -6.06
CA PHE A 55 -6.52 -13.47 -4.62
C PHE A 55 -7.59 -14.28 -3.89
N PHE A 56 -8.84 -14.27 -4.38
CA PHE A 56 -9.95 -14.99 -3.76
C PHE A 56 -9.88 -16.51 -4.02
N ASP A 57 -9.43 -16.92 -5.20
CA ASP A 57 -9.24 -18.34 -5.56
C ASP A 57 -8.18 -19.03 -4.68
N GLU A 58 -7.04 -18.36 -4.47
CA GLU A 58 -5.96 -18.86 -3.60
C GLU A 58 -6.42 -18.94 -2.13
N ALA A 59 -7.28 -18.04 -1.69
CA ALA A 59 -7.94 -18.07 -0.36
C ALA A 59 -9.09 -19.08 -0.30
N LYS A 60 -9.48 -19.73 -1.43
CA LYS A 60 -10.64 -20.63 -1.54
C LYS A 60 -11.95 -19.98 -1.05
N THR A 61 -12.13 -18.70 -1.33
CA THR A 61 -13.32 -17.93 -1.00
C THR A 61 -14.02 -17.45 -2.26
N THR A 62 -15.35 -17.37 -2.21
CA THR A 62 -16.15 -16.81 -3.31
C THR A 62 -16.66 -15.44 -2.89
N PRO A 63 -16.17 -14.36 -3.50
CA PRO A 63 -16.61 -13.01 -3.14
C PRO A 63 -18.00 -12.72 -3.71
N ALA A 64 -18.77 -11.90 -3.00
CA ALA A 64 -19.90 -11.19 -3.60
C ALA A 64 -19.37 -10.08 -4.51
N ILE A 65 -19.96 -9.93 -5.68
CA ILE A 65 -19.50 -8.96 -6.69
C ILE A 65 -20.59 -7.93 -6.94
N GLN A 66 -20.24 -6.66 -6.88
CA GLN A 66 -21.15 -5.54 -7.12
C GLN A 66 -20.49 -4.52 -8.05
N GLN A 67 -21.23 -4.00 -9.04
CA GLN A 67 -20.76 -2.90 -9.87
C GLN A 67 -20.93 -1.56 -9.14
N GLU A 68 -19.87 -0.76 -9.06
CA GLU A 68 -19.87 0.58 -8.46
C GLU A 68 -19.24 1.58 -9.43
N GLY A 69 -20.07 2.22 -10.25
CA GLY A 69 -19.58 3.14 -11.27
C GLY A 69 -18.59 2.46 -12.23
N ALA A 70 -17.37 2.98 -12.30
CA ALA A 70 -16.29 2.41 -13.12
C ALA A 70 -15.53 1.26 -12.43
N HIS A 71 -15.84 0.96 -11.15
CA HIS A 71 -15.17 -0.07 -10.35
C HIS A 71 -16.10 -1.25 -10.11
N LYS A 72 -15.50 -2.43 -9.84
CA LYS A 72 -16.22 -3.60 -9.31
C LYS A 72 -15.75 -3.87 -7.89
N ARG A 73 -16.68 -4.01 -6.98
CA ARG A 73 -16.44 -4.39 -5.59
C ARG A 73 -16.54 -5.89 -5.43
N TYR A 74 -15.49 -6.52 -4.94
CA TYR A 74 -15.41 -7.93 -4.58
C TYR A 74 -15.29 -8.04 -3.07
N THR A 75 -16.25 -8.66 -2.38
CA THR A 75 -16.27 -8.72 -0.91
C THR A 75 -16.43 -10.14 -0.40
N ALA A 76 -15.56 -10.54 0.53
CA ALA A 76 -15.67 -11.79 1.28
C ALA A 76 -15.24 -11.55 2.74
N GLY A 77 -16.22 -11.59 3.68
CA GLY A 77 -15.98 -11.26 5.07
C GLY A 77 -15.47 -9.84 5.26
N ASP A 78 -14.37 -9.68 5.96
CA ASP A 78 -13.72 -8.38 6.23
C ASP A 78 -12.77 -7.92 5.09
N LEU A 79 -12.68 -8.69 4.02
CA LEU A 79 -11.84 -8.38 2.86
C LEU A 79 -12.68 -7.88 1.69
N THR A 80 -12.35 -6.69 1.22
CA THR A 80 -12.92 -6.10 0.00
C THR A 80 -11.79 -5.74 -0.96
N ILE A 81 -11.97 -6.00 -2.26
CA ILE A 81 -11.11 -5.42 -3.30
C ILE A 81 -11.99 -4.63 -4.27
N LEU A 82 -11.63 -3.37 -4.46
CA LEU A 82 -12.17 -2.52 -5.51
C LEU A 82 -11.30 -2.69 -6.76
N GLN A 83 -11.81 -3.39 -7.75
CA GLN A 83 -11.14 -3.57 -9.02
C GLN A 83 -11.37 -2.34 -9.90
N GLY A 84 -10.30 -1.68 -10.28
CA GLY A 84 -10.32 -0.48 -11.11
C GLY A 84 -9.13 0.42 -10.84
N ASP A 85 -9.15 1.59 -11.48
CA ASP A 85 -8.07 2.58 -11.39
C ASP A 85 -8.16 3.36 -10.08
N LEU A 86 -7.09 3.28 -9.25
CA LEU A 86 -6.95 4.04 -8.01
C LEU A 86 -7.20 5.53 -8.22
N PHE A 87 -6.71 6.10 -9.32
CA PHE A 87 -6.77 7.54 -9.57
C PHE A 87 -8.15 8.07 -9.94
N THR A 88 -9.09 7.19 -10.27
CA THR A 88 -10.48 7.53 -10.58
C THR A 88 -11.46 7.16 -9.47
N LEU A 89 -10.94 6.61 -8.36
CA LEU A 89 -11.78 6.18 -7.23
C LEU A 89 -12.27 7.41 -6.45
N PRO A 90 -13.60 7.57 -6.25
CA PRO A 90 -14.14 8.64 -5.42
C PRO A 90 -13.72 8.46 -3.94
N ALA A 91 -13.51 9.56 -3.23
CA ALA A 91 -13.05 9.55 -1.85
C ALA A 91 -13.94 8.73 -0.90
N GLU A 92 -15.26 8.79 -1.12
CA GLU A 92 -16.26 8.07 -0.32
C GLU A 92 -16.29 6.55 -0.56
N ALA A 93 -15.76 6.07 -1.69
CA ALA A 93 -15.82 4.65 -2.05
C ALA A 93 -14.86 3.77 -1.22
N ALA A 94 -13.79 4.35 -0.69
CA ALA A 94 -12.77 3.64 0.10
C ALA A 94 -12.20 4.49 1.23
N SER A 95 -13.05 5.24 1.94
CA SER A 95 -12.62 6.03 3.11
C SER A 95 -11.94 5.13 4.14
N CYS A 96 -10.75 5.53 4.63
CA CYS A 96 -9.94 4.72 5.53
C CYS A 96 -9.40 5.50 6.73
N GLU A 97 -9.23 4.78 7.85
CA GLU A 97 -8.62 5.27 9.09
C GLU A 97 -7.15 4.86 9.20
N ALA A 98 -6.77 3.83 8.45
CA ALA A 98 -5.38 3.41 8.31
C ALA A 98 -5.11 2.97 6.86
N TRP A 99 -3.83 2.92 6.46
CA TRP A 99 -3.44 2.43 5.14
C TRP A 99 -2.08 1.74 5.18
N TYR A 100 -1.87 0.84 4.22
CA TYR A 100 -0.65 0.07 4.10
C TYR A 100 -0.16 0.10 2.65
N ASP A 101 1.00 0.71 2.43
CA ASP A 101 1.69 0.74 1.15
C ASP A 101 2.95 -0.14 1.20
N ARG A 102 2.91 -1.22 0.48
CA ARG A 102 4.08 -2.00 0.15
C ARG A 102 4.07 -2.31 -1.32
N ALA A 103 5.06 -1.81 -2.02
CA ALA A 103 5.20 -1.95 -3.46
C ALA A 103 4.19 -1.15 -4.33
N ALA A 104 3.31 -0.34 -3.75
CA ALA A 104 2.40 0.50 -4.53
C ALA A 104 3.12 1.73 -5.10
N MET A 105 3.62 2.64 -4.27
CA MET A 105 4.25 3.87 -4.75
C MET A 105 5.52 3.60 -5.56
N VAL A 106 6.30 2.58 -5.20
CA VAL A 106 7.50 2.18 -5.97
C VAL A 106 7.18 1.51 -7.31
N ALA A 107 5.92 1.11 -7.55
CA ALA A 107 5.48 0.65 -8.86
C ALA A 107 5.18 1.81 -9.82
N LEU A 108 5.09 3.04 -9.31
CA LEU A 108 4.71 4.23 -10.07
C LEU A 108 5.95 5.04 -10.48
N PRO A 109 6.03 5.50 -11.74
CA PRO A 109 7.07 6.43 -12.15
C PRO A 109 6.95 7.75 -11.38
N SER A 110 8.06 8.48 -11.25
CA SER A 110 8.13 9.73 -10.46
C SER A 110 7.07 10.76 -10.86
N THR A 111 6.69 10.81 -12.13
CA THR A 111 5.66 11.71 -12.65
C THR A 111 4.25 11.46 -12.10
N MET A 112 3.98 10.28 -11.56
CA MET A 112 2.67 9.92 -10.98
C MET A 112 2.64 10.01 -9.45
N ARG A 113 3.77 10.15 -8.78
CA ARG A 113 3.86 10.06 -7.32
C ARG A 113 3.10 11.16 -6.59
N GLN A 114 3.12 12.38 -7.09
CA GLN A 114 2.34 13.47 -6.48
C GLN A 114 0.82 13.23 -6.60
N ALA A 115 0.36 12.73 -7.74
CA ALA A 115 -1.04 12.35 -7.92
C ALA A 115 -1.43 11.20 -6.95
N TYR A 116 -0.53 10.24 -6.76
CA TYR A 116 -0.72 9.16 -5.78
C TYR A 116 -0.88 9.69 -4.36
N VAL A 117 0.01 10.57 -3.89
CA VAL A 117 -0.09 11.19 -2.55
C VAL A 117 -1.42 11.95 -2.40
N ASN A 118 -1.82 12.71 -3.40
CA ASN A 118 -3.10 13.42 -3.39
C ASN A 118 -4.29 12.45 -3.30
N GLN A 119 -4.24 11.34 -4.02
CA GLN A 119 -5.31 10.34 -3.99
C GLN A 119 -5.37 9.63 -2.63
N ILE A 120 -4.24 9.17 -2.09
CA ILE A 120 -4.20 8.57 -0.75
C ILE A 120 -4.74 9.55 0.30
N HIS A 121 -4.31 10.82 0.23
CA HIS A 121 -4.83 11.84 1.15
C HIS A 121 -6.35 12.00 1.04
N SER A 122 -6.93 11.94 -0.17
CA SER A 122 -8.39 12.09 -0.36
C SER A 122 -9.18 10.92 0.24
N LEU A 123 -8.61 9.70 0.21
CA LEU A 123 -9.23 8.48 0.74
C LEU A 123 -9.05 8.33 2.26
N CYS A 124 -8.05 8.95 2.85
CA CYS A 124 -7.79 8.93 4.28
C CYS A 124 -8.72 9.88 5.04
N THR A 125 -9.20 9.50 6.22
CA THR A 125 -9.86 10.44 7.15
C THR A 125 -8.83 11.30 7.90
N PRO A 126 -9.16 12.50 8.40
CA PRO A 126 -8.24 13.28 9.23
C PRO A 126 -7.70 12.47 10.41
N GLY A 127 -6.39 12.54 10.65
CA GLY A 127 -5.72 11.77 11.70
C GLY A 127 -5.46 10.29 11.37
N SER A 128 -5.84 9.82 10.18
CA SER A 128 -5.52 8.44 9.76
C SER A 128 -4.02 8.20 9.69
N VAL A 129 -3.64 6.95 9.93
CA VAL A 129 -2.24 6.52 10.04
C VAL A 129 -1.87 5.55 8.92
N GLY A 130 -0.66 5.67 8.39
CA GLY A 130 -0.16 4.79 7.34
C GLY A 130 1.16 4.12 7.70
N LEU A 131 1.34 2.89 7.25
CA LEU A 131 2.62 2.19 7.20
C LEU A 131 3.05 2.08 5.75
N MET A 132 4.19 2.69 5.41
CA MET A 132 4.74 2.65 4.07
C MET A 132 6.09 1.95 4.07
N ILE A 133 6.29 1.01 3.15
CA ILE A 133 7.56 0.30 2.94
C ILE A 133 8.06 0.61 1.55
N THR A 134 9.25 1.19 1.46
CA THR A 134 9.87 1.63 0.21
C THR A 134 11.11 0.85 -0.15
N PHE A 135 11.60 1.06 -1.36
CA PHE A 135 12.90 0.59 -1.84
C PHE A 135 13.70 1.76 -2.42
N ALA A 136 14.98 1.83 -2.09
CA ALA A 136 15.89 2.80 -2.68
C ALA A 136 17.18 2.12 -3.15
N TYR A 137 17.59 2.46 -4.36
CA TYR A 137 18.80 1.97 -5.05
C TYR A 137 19.23 3.03 -6.08
N PRO A 138 20.46 2.99 -6.62
CA PRO A 138 20.85 3.86 -7.72
C PRO A 138 19.97 3.61 -8.94
N GLN A 139 19.08 4.55 -9.28
CA GLN A 139 18.02 4.36 -10.29
C GLN A 139 18.55 4.03 -11.68
N GLU A 140 19.77 4.45 -12.02
CA GLU A 140 20.44 4.15 -13.28
C GLU A 140 20.82 2.67 -13.44
N GLN A 141 20.83 1.91 -12.35
CA GLN A 141 21.17 0.47 -12.36
C GLN A 141 19.99 -0.43 -12.69
N MET A 142 18.76 0.06 -12.53
CA MET A 142 17.53 -0.70 -12.85
C MET A 142 16.42 0.24 -13.30
N GLN A 143 15.75 -0.11 -14.41
CA GLN A 143 14.72 0.76 -15.01
C GLN A 143 13.42 0.80 -14.21
N GLY A 144 13.13 -0.22 -13.38
CA GLY A 144 11.84 -0.39 -12.68
C GLY A 144 10.72 -0.97 -13.56
N PRO A 145 9.51 -1.24 -13.02
CA PRO A 145 9.23 -1.28 -11.59
C PRO A 145 9.89 -2.47 -10.85
N PRO A 146 10.19 -2.40 -9.57
CA PRO A 146 10.01 -1.22 -8.71
C PRO A 146 10.99 -0.11 -9.06
N PHE A 147 10.52 1.15 -9.00
CA PHE A 147 11.37 2.33 -9.13
C PHE A 147 11.98 2.71 -7.79
N SER A 148 13.20 3.24 -7.79
CA SER A 148 13.84 3.76 -6.60
C SER A 148 13.02 4.90 -5.98
N LEU A 149 12.84 4.86 -4.66
CA LEU A 149 12.14 5.89 -3.89
C LEU A 149 12.96 6.22 -2.63
N PRO A 150 13.90 7.19 -2.71
CA PRO A 150 14.74 7.61 -1.60
C PRO A 150 13.92 8.26 -0.47
N ASP A 151 14.38 8.14 0.78
CA ASP A 151 13.72 8.67 1.98
C ASP A 151 13.45 10.17 1.91
N GLN A 152 14.35 10.94 1.29
CA GLN A 152 14.17 12.38 1.09
C GLN A 152 13.01 12.69 0.16
N GLU A 153 12.80 11.86 -0.88
CA GLU A 153 11.67 12.03 -1.80
C GLU A 153 10.34 11.70 -1.12
N VAL A 154 10.29 10.65 -0.29
CA VAL A 154 9.11 10.35 0.55
C VAL A 154 8.78 11.55 1.42
N SER A 155 9.76 12.06 2.15
CA SER A 155 9.58 13.21 3.03
C SER A 155 9.06 14.45 2.29
N ALA A 156 9.63 14.75 1.12
CA ALA A 156 9.22 15.92 0.31
C ALA A 156 7.80 15.78 -0.26
N LEU A 157 7.43 14.59 -0.76
CA LEU A 157 6.13 14.35 -1.37
C LEU A 157 4.96 14.37 -0.38
N PHE A 158 5.19 13.93 0.86
CA PHE A 158 4.14 13.81 1.86
C PHE A 158 4.05 14.99 2.83
N ALA A 159 5.10 15.85 2.93
CA ALA A 159 5.25 16.89 3.98
C ALA A 159 4.05 17.82 4.14
N ASP A 160 3.39 18.21 3.05
CA ASP A 160 2.27 19.17 3.08
C ASP A 160 0.95 18.55 3.58
N ARG A 161 0.88 17.22 3.68
CA ARG A 161 -0.37 16.49 3.93
C ARG A 161 -0.28 15.47 5.04
N PHE A 162 0.93 15.07 5.40
CA PHE A 162 1.19 14.04 6.40
C PHE A 162 2.40 14.41 7.26
N GLN A 163 2.32 14.09 8.54
CA GLN A 163 3.51 14.01 9.38
C GLN A 163 4.24 12.71 9.04
N VAL A 164 5.49 12.80 8.58
CA VAL A 164 6.31 11.67 8.14
C VAL A 164 7.32 11.31 9.22
N THR A 165 7.37 10.05 9.63
CA THR A 165 8.34 9.53 10.59
C THR A 165 9.01 8.29 10.02
N LEU A 166 10.32 8.32 9.85
CA LEU A 166 11.12 7.14 9.49
C LEU A 166 11.25 6.25 10.72
N LEU A 167 10.80 5.00 10.62
CA LEU A 167 10.86 4.00 11.71
C LEU A 167 12.12 3.15 11.62
N GLU A 168 12.48 2.70 10.42
CA GLU A 168 13.63 1.82 10.19
C GLU A 168 14.12 1.91 8.74
N THR A 169 15.41 1.70 8.54
CA THR A 169 16.00 1.42 7.22
C THR A 169 16.83 0.15 7.31
N VAL A 170 16.57 -0.79 6.41
CA VAL A 170 17.25 -2.09 6.33
C VAL A 170 18.04 -2.19 5.04
N GLN A 171 19.29 -2.63 5.13
CA GLN A 171 20.08 -3.02 3.96
C GLN A 171 19.63 -4.42 3.50
N LEU A 172 19.33 -4.55 2.21
CA LEU A 172 18.93 -5.81 1.59
C LEU A 172 20.11 -6.43 0.86
N GLU A 173 20.80 -7.37 1.52
CA GLU A 173 22.02 -7.96 0.97
C GLU A 173 21.78 -9.01 -0.12
N ASP A 174 20.69 -9.76 -0.04
CA ASP A 174 20.34 -10.83 -0.99
C ASP A 174 20.03 -10.30 -2.39
N GLU A 175 19.71 -9.01 -2.52
CA GLU A 175 19.37 -8.36 -3.77
C GLU A 175 20.62 -7.88 -4.58
N LYS A 176 21.81 -8.01 -4.02
CA LYS A 176 23.07 -7.83 -4.78
C LYS A 176 23.17 -8.81 -5.97
N GLN A 177 22.42 -9.93 -5.90
CA GLN A 177 22.27 -10.86 -7.03
C GLN A 177 21.58 -10.23 -8.25
N ARG A 178 20.86 -9.11 -8.08
CA ARG A 178 20.27 -8.34 -9.20
C ARG A 178 21.22 -7.34 -9.85
N GLY A 179 22.47 -7.32 -9.42
CA GLY A 179 23.49 -6.41 -9.96
C GLY A 179 23.43 -4.98 -9.41
N LEU A 180 22.65 -4.76 -8.33
CA LEU A 180 22.57 -3.47 -7.66
C LEU A 180 23.76 -3.31 -6.71
N SER A 181 24.38 -2.14 -6.70
CA SER A 181 25.51 -1.83 -5.79
C SER A 181 25.02 -1.61 -4.36
N GLU A 182 23.79 -1.10 -4.21
CA GLU A 182 23.14 -0.80 -2.94
C GLU A 182 21.64 -0.98 -3.10
N LEU A 183 20.99 -1.56 -2.10
CA LEU A 183 19.53 -1.62 -2.01
C LEU A 183 19.11 -1.50 -0.55
N THR A 184 18.28 -0.52 -0.25
CA THR A 184 17.67 -0.32 1.06
C THR A 184 16.17 -0.46 1.00
N SER A 185 15.56 -0.89 2.11
CA SER A 185 14.14 -0.80 2.35
C SER A 185 13.91 0.05 3.59
N SER A 186 13.10 1.10 3.45
CA SER A 186 12.75 1.99 4.55
C SER A 186 11.28 1.86 4.92
N VAL A 187 11.00 1.98 6.22
CA VAL A 187 9.66 1.89 6.80
C VAL A 187 9.29 3.24 7.40
N PHE A 188 8.14 3.76 6.99
CA PHE A 188 7.64 5.05 7.47
C PHE A 188 6.29 4.90 8.16
N LYS A 189 6.09 5.66 9.25
CA LYS A 189 4.78 6.03 9.78
C LYS A 189 4.39 7.36 9.20
N LEU A 190 3.17 7.45 8.65
CA LEU A 190 2.59 8.66 8.11
C LEU A 190 1.27 8.95 8.83
N VAL A 191 1.10 10.18 9.33
CA VAL A 191 -0.13 10.61 9.99
C VAL A 191 -0.73 11.75 9.19
N ARG A 192 -1.98 11.61 8.70
CA ARG A 192 -2.66 12.67 7.96
C ARG A 192 -2.91 13.88 8.86
N ILE A 193 -2.45 15.07 8.46
CA ILE A 193 -2.67 16.36 9.09
C ILE A 193 -3.84 17.10 8.45
#